data_1e087e4b4bcfde329b15293726eaa8f4
#
_entry.id   1e087e4b4bcfde329b15293726eaa8f4
#
_cell.length_a   1.000
_cell.length_b   1.000
_cell.length_c   1.000
_cell.angle_alpha   90.00
_cell.angle_beta   90.00
_cell.angle_gamma   90.00
#
_symmetry.space_group_name_H-M   'P 1'
#
loop_
_entity.id
_entity.type
_entity.pdbx_description
1 polymer ?
#
loop_
_entity_poly.entity_id
_entity_poly.type
_entity_poly.pdbx_seq_one_letter_code
_entity_poly.pdbx_strand_id
1 'polypeptide(L)'
;MGRSFYKPKNQPIIEDFLSNTHVFDSKSNLHYEIIKDGEDHYQLEYRQNDNGERIHELKRKVDYIIGSGNNNRTYLTNVNGYIHEMPVTWYSEKSIWDLSPGYENINMRFNRPIVEECMHCHNDYNKLEKFSVNRFTEHIA
;
A
#
# COMPACT_ATOMS: atom_id res chain seq x y z
N MET A 1 9.14 0.53 -21.65
CA MET A 1 9.02 0.43 -20.19
C MET A 1 7.86 -0.48 -19.83
N GLY A 2 8.10 -1.52 -19.04
CA GLY A 2 7.06 -2.47 -18.66
C GLY A 2 6.08 -1.87 -17.66
N ARG A 3 4.94 -2.52 -17.53
CA ARG A 3 3.96 -2.16 -16.51
C ARG A 3 4.50 -2.46 -15.13
N SER A 4 4.20 -1.58 -14.18
CA SER A 4 4.62 -1.73 -12.80
C SER A 4 3.46 -2.00 -11.84
N PHE A 5 2.22 -2.05 -12.35
CA PHE A 5 1.04 -2.39 -11.55
C PHE A 5 0.73 -3.88 -11.68
N TYR A 6 0.61 -4.55 -10.54
CA TYR A 6 0.35 -5.98 -10.50
C TYR A 6 -0.64 -6.31 -9.40
N LYS A 7 -1.44 -7.36 -9.62
CA LYS A 7 -2.23 -7.95 -8.54
C LYS A 7 -1.30 -8.83 -7.69
N PRO A 8 -1.49 -8.87 -6.36
CA PRO A 8 -0.58 -9.64 -5.49
C PRO A 8 -0.40 -11.10 -5.90
N LYS A 9 -1.48 -11.76 -6.32
CA LYS A 9 -1.44 -13.17 -6.71
C LYS A 9 -0.65 -13.43 -7.99
N ASN A 10 -0.39 -12.40 -8.79
CA ASN A 10 0.32 -12.52 -10.08
C ASN A 10 1.82 -12.26 -9.96
N GLN A 11 2.32 -12.00 -8.74
CA GLN A 11 3.71 -11.69 -8.51
C GLN A 11 4.36 -12.69 -7.58
N PRO A 12 5.62 -13.06 -7.83
CA PRO A 12 6.35 -13.87 -6.88
C PRO A 12 6.52 -13.12 -5.57
N ILE A 13 6.52 -13.87 -4.47
CA ILE A 13 6.74 -13.29 -3.15
C ILE A 13 8.22 -13.04 -2.98
N ILE A 14 8.60 -11.78 -2.76
CA ILE A 14 9.96 -11.39 -2.41
C ILE A 14 10.02 -10.80 -1.01
N GLU A 15 8.86 -10.47 -0.45
CA GLU A 15 8.74 -9.84 0.85
C GLU A 15 8.85 -10.88 1.97
N ASP A 16 9.26 -10.43 3.15
CA ASP A 16 9.25 -11.25 4.35
C ASP A 16 7.93 -11.02 5.10
N PHE A 17 7.06 -12.04 5.07
CA PHE A 17 5.78 -12.00 5.81
C PHE A 17 5.83 -12.73 7.13
N LEU A 18 7.00 -13.27 7.53
CA LEU A 18 7.13 -14.11 8.71
C LEU A 18 7.74 -13.38 9.91
N SER A 19 8.56 -12.37 9.65
CA SER A 19 9.23 -11.63 10.72
C SER A 19 9.31 -10.16 10.38
N ASN A 20 9.44 -9.32 11.42
CA ASN A 20 9.58 -7.87 11.26
C ASN A 20 8.46 -7.24 10.43
N THR A 21 7.24 -7.74 10.60
CA THR A 21 6.07 -7.26 9.87
C THR A 21 5.37 -6.07 10.54
N HIS A 22 5.96 -5.54 11.60
CA HIS A 22 5.42 -4.41 12.36
C HIS A 22 6.19 -3.14 12.01
N VAL A 23 5.45 -2.06 11.75
CA VAL A 23 6.00 -0.72 11.50
C VAL A 23 5.30 0.25 12.46
N PHE A 24 6.09 1.08 13.12
CA PHE A 24 5.55 2.10 14.03
C PHE A 24 5.93 3.50 13.56
N ASP A 25 4.92 4.36 13.43
CA ASP A 25 5.11 5.77 13.12
C ASP A 25 4.98 6.58 14.41
N SER A 26 6.10 7.01 14.96
CA SER A 26 6.12 7.74 16.23
C SER A 26 5.46 9.12 16.15
N LYS A 27 5.43 9.75 14.97
CA LYS A 27 4.81 11.07 14.82
C LYS A 27 3.30 11.00 14.92
N SER A 28 2.69 9.99 14.32
CA SER A 28 1.23 9.81 14.35
C SER A 28 0.78 8.89 15.47
N ASN A 29 1.71 8.17 16.09
CA ASN A 29 1.43 7.14 17.09
C ASN A 29 0.59 5.98 16.51
N LEU A 30 0.80 5.68 15.24
CA LEU A 30 0.12 4.61 14.53
C LEU A 30 1.04 3.41 14.36
N HIS A 31 0.47 2.23 14.57
CA HIS A 31 1.14 0.96 14.32
C HIS A 31 0.58 0.30 13.08
N TYR A 32 1.41 -0.41 12.36
CA TYR A 32 1.02 -1.17 11.17
C TYR A 32 1.52 -2.59 11.28
N GLU A 33 0.66 -3.54 10.93
CA GLU A 33 1.01 -4.95 10.78
C GLU A 33 0.76 -5.37 9.35
N ILE A 34 1.71 -6.10 8.78
CA ILE A 34 1.58 -6.66 7.45
C ILE A 34 1.09 -8.10 7.61
N ILE A 35 -0.03 -8.41 6.97
CA ILE A 35 -0.69 -9.70 7.12
C ILE A 35 -0.80 -10.35 5.75
N LYS A 36 -0.40 -11.61 5.68
CA LYS A 36 -0.61 -12.45 4.50
C LYS A 36 -1.58 -13.57 4.87
N ASP A 37 -2.68 -13.67 4.13
CA ASP A 37 -3.69 -14.70 4.32
C ASP A 37 -3.94 -15.37 2.96
N GLY A 38 -3.33 -16.56 2.78
CA GLY A 38 -3.36 -17.23 1.50
C GLY A 38 -2.67 -16.41 0.42
N GLU A 39 -3.39 -16.07 -0.64
CA GLU A 39 -2.88 -15.23 -1.73
C GLU A 39 -3.12 -13.73 -1.49
N ASP A 40 -3.88 -13.39 -0.46
CA ASP A 40 -4.23 -12.01 -0.17
C ASP A 40 -3.28 -11.40 0.85
N HIS A 41 -3.03 -10.11 0.68
CA HIS A 41 -2.21 -9.32 1.59
C HIS A 41 -3.06 -8.21 2.18
N TYR A 42 -2.77 -7.86 3.44
CA TYR A 42 -3.48 -6.81 4.16
C TYR A 42 -2.51 -5.94 4.92
N GLN A 43 -2.88 -4.69 5.14
CA GLN A 43 -2.22 -3.81 6.08
C GLN A 43 -3.22 -3.46 7.17
N LEU A 44 -2.86 -3.72 8.41
CA LEU A 44 -3.66 -3.43 9.59
C LEU A 44 -3.06 -2.22 10.31
N GLU A 45 -3.87 -1.17 10.48
CA GLU A 45 -3.49 0.03 11.21
C GLU A 45 -4.18 0.02 12.57
N TYR A 46 -3.45 0.38 13.62
CA TYR A 46 -4.05 0.49 14.95
C TYR A 46 -3.26 1.45 15.83
N ARG A 47 -3.88 1.83 16.93
CA ARG A 47 -3.22 2.53 18.03
C ARG A 47 -3.21 1.63 19.24
N GLN A 48 -2.36 1.94 20.22
CA GLN A 48 -2.37 1.27 21.51
C GLN A 48 -2.75 2.26 22.58
N ASN A 49 -3.58 1.79 23.54
CA ASN A 49 -3.91 2.60 24.72
C ASN A 49 -2.80 2.46 25.77
N ASP A 50 -2.98 3.10 26.92
CA ASP A 50 -1.98 3.07 28.00
C ASP A 50 -1.71 1.68 28.56
N ASN A 51 -2.64 0.75 28.37
CA ASN A 51 -2.51 -0.65 28.81
C ASN A 51 -1.88 -1.54 27.74
N GLY A 52 -1.51 -0.99 26.59
CA GLY A 52 -0.95 -1.75 25.48
C GLY A 52 -1.98 -2.47 24.62
N GLU A 53 -3.26 -2.22 24.85
CA GLU A 53 -4.32 -2.84 24.06
C GLU A 53 -4.49 -2.13 22.71
N ARG A 54 -4.76 -2.92 21.68
CA ARG A 54 -5.01 -2.36 20.35
C ARG A 54 -6.38 -1.71 20.29
N ILE A 55 -6.41 -0.49 19.79
CA ILE A 55 -7.64 0.27 19.60
C ILE A 55 -7.63 0.90 18.21
N HIS A 56 -8.81 1.26 17.71
CA HIS A 56 -8.97 1.92 16.40
C HIS A 56 -8.34 1.11 15.26
N GLU A 57 -8.60 -0.19 15.25
CA GLU A 57 -8.07 -1.07 14.20
C GLU A 57 -8.75 -0.81 12.86
N LEU A 58 -7.95 -0.69 11.81
CA LEU A 58 -8.41 -0.52 10.44
C LEU A 58 -7.60 -1.45 9.53
N LYS A 59 -8.27 -2.43 8.93
CA LYS A 59 -7.64 -3.40 8.04
C LYS A 59 -8.03 -3.12 6.60
N ARG A 60 -7.03 -3.02 5.73
CA ARG A 60 -7.25 -2.80 4.31
C ARG A 60 -6.55 -3.87 3.49
N LYS A 61 -7.25 -4.37 2.48
CA LYS A 61 -6.70 -5.35 1.55
C LYS A 61 -5.79 -4.66 0.55
N VAL A 62 -4.69 -5.30 0.22
CA VAL A 62 -3.84 -4.87 -0.89
C VAL A 62 -4.47 -5.33 -2.19
N ASP A 63 -4.86 -4.40 -3.03
CA ASP A 63 -5.47 -4.71 -4.33
C ASP A 63 -4.43 -4.74 -5.45
N TYR A 64 -3.42 -3.88 -5.38
CA TYR A 64 -2.38 -3.79 -6.40
C TYR A 64 -1.02 -3.51 -5.79
N ILE A 65 0.02 -3.91 -6.53
CA ILE A 65 1.42 -3.66 -6.17
C ILE A 65 2.04 -2.82 -7.27
N ILE A 66 2.75 -1.77 -6.89
CA ILE A 66 3.58 -0.96 -7.80
C ILE A 66 5.03 -1.30 -7.54
N GLY A 67 5.80 -1.53 -8.60
CA GLY A 67 7.24 -1.72 -8.52
C GLY A 67 7.69 -3.01 -9.16
N SER A 68 8.99 -3.10 -9.38
CA SER A 68 9.62 -4.32 -9.89
C SER A 68 10.23 -5.10 -8.73
N GLY A 69 10.57 -6.37 -8.98
CA GLY A 69 11.16 -7.23 -7.96
C GLY A 69 12.51 -6.75 -7.43
N ASN A 70 13.20 -5.89 -8.17
CA ASN A 70 14.52 -5.35 -7.77
C ASN A 70 14.41 -4.02 -7.05
N ASN A 71 13.22 -3.45 -7.00
CA ASN A 71 12.96 -2.15 -6.39
C ASN A 71 11.97 -2.30 -5.25
N ASN A 72 11.66 -1.17 -4.64
CA ASN A 72 10.66 -1.13 -3.58
C ASN A 72 9.29 -1.50 -4.13
N ARG A 73 8.47 -2.12 -3.30
CA ARG A 73 7.08 -2.41 -3.62
C ARG A 73 6.17 -1.54 -2.79
N THR A 74 5.43 -0.67 -3.47
CA THR A 74 4.38 0.14 -2.88
C THR A 74 3.05 -0.53 -3.15
N TYR A 75 2.14 -0.44 -2.20
CA TYR A 75 0.87 -1.15 -2.25
C TYR A 75 -0.28 -0.18 -2.38
N LEU A 76 -1.31 -0.60 -3.12
CA LEU A 76 -2.49 0.21 -3.38
C LEU A 76 -3.74 -0.53 -2.94
N THR A 77 -4.70 0.22 -2.44
CA THR A 77 -6.03 -0.30 -2.12
C THR A 77 -7.09 0.39 -2.97
N ASN A 78 -8.11 -0.36 -3.35
CA ASN A 78 -9.24 0.14 -4.15
C ASN A 78 -10.49 0.14 -3.27
N VAL A 79 -11.05 1.33 -3.05
CA VAL A 79 -12.29 1.47 -2.31
C VAL A 79 -13.31 2.14 -3.22
N ASN A 80 -14.28 1.37 -3.70
CA ASN A 80 -15.34 1.85 -4.59
C ASN A 80 -14.82 2.54 -5.86
N GLY A 81 -13.72 2.03 -6.41
CA GLY A 81 -13.09 2.58 -7.61
C GLY A 81 -12.05 3.65 -7.34
N TYR A 82 -11.93 4.12 -6.11
CA TYR A 82 -10.89 5.07 -5.72
C TYR A 82 -9.65 4.33 -5.29
N ILE A 83 -8.51 4.66 -5.91
CA ILE A 83 -7.23 4.02 -5.65
C ILE A 83 -6.40 4.88 -4.73
N HIS A 84 -5.95 4.30 -3.62
CA HIS A 84 -5.14 5.00 -2.63
C HIS A 84 -3.85 4.25 -2.36
N GLU A 85 -2.76 4.99 -2.16
CA GLU A 85 -1.52 4.41 -1.70
C GLU A 85 -1.65 3.99 -0.24
N MET A 86 -1.02 2.87 0.09
CA MET A 86 -1.04 2.35 1.46
C MET A 86 0.19 2.82 2.23
N PRO A 87 0.10 2.88 3.56
CA PRO A 87 1.15 3.51 4.37
C PRO A 87 2.47 2.73 4.48
N VAL A 88 2.49 1.44 4.17
CA VAL A 88 3.70 0.62 4.33
C VAL A 88 4.20 0.13 2.98
N THR A 89 5.50 0.26 2.75
CA THR A 89 6.22 -0.16 1.55
C THR A 89 7.24 -1.22 1.91
N TRP A 90 7.47 -2.17 1.00
CA TRP A 90 8.57 -3.11 1.10
C TRP A 90 9.80 -2.51 0.41
N TYR A 91 10.89 -2.37 1.18
CA TYR A 91 12.15 -1.84 0.67
C TYR A 91 13.09 -3.01 0.40
N SER A 92 13.18 -3.41 -0.87
CA SER A 92 13.90 -4.61 -1.29
C SER A 92 15.39 -4.56 -0.97
N GLU A 93 15.99 -3.40 -1.14
CA GLU A 93 17.43 -3.23 -0.91
C GLU A 93 17.80 -3.51 0.54
N LYS A 94 16.97 -3.09 1.47
CA LYS A 94 17.19 -3.29 2.91
C LYS A 94 16.48 -4.53 3.45
N SER A 95 15.61 -5.13 2.65
CA SER A 95 14.75 -6.26 3.03
C SER A 95 13.94 -5.96 4.29
N ILE A 96 13.30 -4.80 4.33
CA ILE A 96 12.48 -4.37 5.46
C ILE A 96 11.16 -3.76 5.00
N TRP A 97 10.18 -3.82 5.89
CA TRP A 97 8.96 -3.02 5.80
C TRP A 97 9.19 -1.70 6.50
N ASP A 98 8.74 -0.62 5.89
CA ASP A 98 8.80 0.71 6.51
C ASP A 98 7.73 1.61 5.89
N LEU A 99 7.60 2.82 6.42
CA LEU A 99 6.63 3.78 5.92
C LEU A 99 6.89 4.09 4.44
N SER A 100 5.81 4.29 3.70
CA SER A 100 5.87 4.67 2.29
C SER A 100 6.58 6.02 2.14
N PRO A 101 7.24 6.28 0.99
CA PRO A 101 7.99 7.52 0.80
C PRO A 101 7.12 8.76 1.07
N GLY A 102 7.66 9.65 1.90
CA GLY A 102 6.96 10.86 2.32
C GLY A 102 6.11 10.70 3.58
N TYR A 103 5.75 9.49 3.94
CA TYR A 103 4.91 9.24 5.12
C TYR A 103 5.64 9.52 6.43
N GLU A 104 6.95 9.49 6.43
CA GLU A 104 7.74 9.85 7.61
C GLU A 104 7.58 11.32 7.98
N ASN A 105 7.17 12.15 7.02
CA ASN A 105 6.90 13.58 7.25
C ASN A 105 5.42 13.82 7.55
N ILE A 106 4.55 13.32 6.69
CA ILE A 106 3.09 13.41 6.84
C ILE A 106 2.50 12.05 6.53
N ASN A 107 1.95 11.39 7.55
CA ASN A 107 1.31 10.11 7.38
C ASN A 107 -0.13 10.30 6.90
N MET A 108 -0.35 10.03 5.63
CA MET A 108 -1.67 10.15 5.00
C MET A 108 -2.53 8.92 5.21
N ARG A 109 -2.05 7.93 5.92
CA ARG A 109 -2.75 6.67 6.21
C ARG A 109 -3.15 6.00 4.89
N PHE A 110 -4.42 5.59 4.74
CA PHE A 110 -4.93 4.99 3.50
C PHE A 110 -5.61 6.03 2.59
N ASN A 111 -5.30 7.29 2.78
CA ASN A 111 -6.00 8.39 2.11
C ASN A 111 -5.16 9.13 1.06
N ARG A 112 -3.95 8.65 0.77
CA ARG A 112 -3.12 9.28 -0.24
C ARG A 112 -3.60 8.87 -1.63
N PRO A 113 -4.17 9.80 -2.42
CA PRO A 113 -4.73 9.44 -3.71
C PRO A 113 -3.64 9.15 -4.73
N ILE A 114 -3.94 8.24 -5.66
CA ILE A 114 -3.13 8.03 -6.85
C ILE A 114 -3.71 8.92 -7.93
N VAL A 115 -2.90 9.84 -8.42
CA VAL A 115 -3.32 10.80 -9.44
C VAL A 115 -3.03 10.26 -10.84
N GLU A 116 -3.62 10.94 -11.85
CA GLU A 116 -3.54 10.49 -13.23
C GLU A 116 -2.10 10.31 -13.73
N GLU A 117 -1.20 11.21 -13.37
CA GLU A 117 0.20 11.13 -13.79
C GLU A 117 0.88 9.85 -13.32
N CYS A 118 0.60 9.43 -12.10
CA CYS A 118 1.16 8.19 -11.56
C CYS A 118 0.64 6.98 -12.32
N MET A 119 -0.66 6.97 -12.63
CA MET A 119 -1.27 5.88 -13.36
C MET A 119 -0.83 5.85 -14.82
N HIS A 120 -0.66 7.01 -15.43
CA HIS A 120 -0.21 7.10 -16.80
C HIS A 120 1.20 6.55 -16.98
N CYS A 121 2.08 6.79 -16.04
CA CYS A 121 3.44 6.25 -16.08
C CYS A 121 3.51 4.75 -15.83
N HIS A 122 2.61 4.23 -15.00
CA HIS A 122 2.65 2.82 -14.57
C HIS A 122 1.65 1.92 -15.27
N ASN A 123 0.63 2.48 -15.92
CA ASN A 123 -0.35 1.72 -16.68
C ASN A 123 -1.00 2.61 -17.75
N ASP A 124 -0.72 2.31 -19.01
CA ASP A 124 -1.12 3.14 -20.13
C ASP A 124 -2.63 3.17 -20.41
N TYR A 125 -3.38 2.24 -19.85
CA TYR A 125 -4.77 2.04 -20.25
C TYR A 125 -5.79 2.55 -19.24
N ASN A 126 -5.35 3.17 -18.17
CA ASN A 126 -6.28 3.69 -17.20
C ASN A 126 -6.85 5.03 -17.64
N LYS A 127 -8.12 5.19 -17.36
CA LYS A 127 -8.81 6.46 -17.56
C LYS A 127 -9.31 6.97 -16.23
N LEU A 128 -9.03 8.23 -15.95
CA LEU A 128 -9.56 8.89 -14.78
C LEU A 128 -11.05 9.13 -14.99
N GLU A 129 -11.86 8.73 -14.04
CA GLU A 129 -13.28 8.97 -14.12
C GLU A 129 -13.56 10.46 -14.03
N LYS A 130 -14.54 10.91 -14.84
CA LYS A 130 -14.87 12.31 -14.95
C LYS A 130 -15.17 12.93 -13.58
N PHE A 131 -14.53 14.06 -13.31
CA PHE A 131 -14.66 14.82 -12.06
C PHE A 131 -14.15 14.13 -10.79
N SER A 132 -13.42 13.03 -10.93
CA SER A 132 -12.78 12.35 -9.80
C SER A 132 -11.28 12.48 -9.89
N VAL A 133 -10.63 12.67 -8.74
CA VAL A 133 -9.18 12.85 -8.69
C VAL A 133 -8.45 11.53 -8.88
N ASN A 134 -8.93 10.46 -8.26
CA ASN A 134 -8.23 9.19 -8.22
C ASN A 134 -9.13 7.97 -8.47
N ARG A 135 -10.28 8.17 -9.10
CA ARG A 135 -11.17 7.09 -9.45
C ARG A 135 -11.01 6.73 -10.92
N PHE A 136 -10.83 5.45 -11.20
CA PHE A 136 -10.58 4.96 -12.54
C PHE A 136 -11.70 4.03 -13.00
N THR A 137 -12.08 4.14 -14.28
CA THR A 137 -13.18 3.37 -14.86
C THR A 137 -12.75 1.99 -15.35
N GLU A 138 -11.46 1.78 -15.56
CA GLU A 138 -10.93 0.53 -16.08
C GLU A 138 -10.11 -0.19 -15.03
N HIS A 139 -10.06 -1.51 -15.14
CA HIS A 139 -9.26 -2.33 -14.25
C HIS A 139 -7.77 -2.09 -14.45
N ILE A 140 -7.07 -2.03 -13.33
CA ILE A 140 -5.62 -2.07 -13.31
C ILE A 140 -5.20 -3.53 -13.30
N ALA A 141 -4.44 -3.93 -14.27
CA ALA A 141 -4.02 -5.33 -14.41
C ALA A 141 -2.81 -5.68 -13.57
#